data_a3a5d9737689656f4bd842e5e89a9b2e
#
_entry.id   a3a5d9737689656f4bd842e5e89a9b2e
#
_cell.length_a   1.000
_cell.length_b   1.000
_cell.length_c   1.000
_cell.angle_alpha   90.00
_cell.angle_beta   90.00
_cell.angle_gamma   90.00
#
_symmetry.space_group_name_H-M   'P 1'
#
loop_
_entity.id
_entity.type
_entity.pdbx_description
1 polymer ?
#
loop_
_entity_poly.entity_id
_entity_poly.type
_entity_poly.pdbx_seq_one_letter_code
_entity_poly.pdbx_strand_id
1 'polypeptide(L)'
;MSDNGGVSPDPTPHASRTATSASTASDAPASAALLERARAVTPGGVNSPVRAFRAVGGTPRFMASGRGPYLTDVDGREYVDLVCSWGPMILGHAHPAVLDAVRSAAARGFSFGTPSENEVLLAEEIVARVDPVQQVRLVSSGTEATMSAIRLARGFTGRSLVVKFAGHYHGHVDSLLVSAGSGLATFALPDSAGVPAEMAAETLVLPYNDVDALEAVFAARGSEIACLVTEAAAGNMGVVPPDPGFTQALSRVTAEHGALLVSDEVMTGFRVSRAGWWGHEGLDLAPDLMTFGKVMGGGFPAAAFGGRADVMALLAPDGPVYQAGTLSGNPIATAAGLATLRACDDALYARLGEVSSAIADAASAALGAAGVPHRVQWAGSMFSVFFREGAVRTYDDAREQDAAAFGRFFHAMLDAGVYLPPSAFESWFVSGAHDDAAVERVLAALPGAARAAAERG
;
A
#
# COMPACT_ATOMS: atom_id res chain seq x y z
N MET A 1 -6.42 -10.77 67.49
CA MET A 1 -5.00 -11.09 67.73
C MET A 1 -4.52 -11.71 66.44
N SER A 2 -3.87 -11.04 65.64
CA SER A 2 -2.58 -10.56 65.40
C SER A 2 -2.54 -9.84 64.04
N ASP A 3 -2.11 -8.73 64.12
CA ASP A 3 -1.36 -7.73 63.36
C ASP A 3 -1.03 -8.05 61.92
N ASN A 4 -1.49 -7.16 61.01
CA ASN A 4 -1.03 -7.02 59.65
C ASN A 4 -0.24 -5.73 59.52
N GLY A 5 1.07 -5.87 59.47
CA GLY A 5 1.98 -4.80 59.12
C GLY A 5 2.01 -4.57 57.62
N GLY A 6 1.48 -3.42 57.18
CA GLY A 6 1.65 -2.92 55.81
C GLY A 6 3.07 -2.41 55.59
N VAL A 7 3.71 -2.84 54.52
CA VAL A 7 4.96 -2.26 54.01
C VAL A 7 4.61 -1.51 52.72
N SER A 8 4.69 -0.18 52.78
CA SER A 8 4.76 0.72 51.60
C SER A 8 6.14 0.61 50.97
N PRO A 9 6.26 0.56 49.66
CA PRO A 9 7.56 0.75 49.02
C PRO A 9 7.86 2.24 48.84
N ASP A 10 9.01 2.61 49.32
CA ASP A 10 9.68 3.91 49.22
C ASP A 10 9.98 4.25 47.72
N PRO A 11 9.85 5.50 47.29
CA PRO A 11 10.24 5.91 45.94
C PRO A 11 11.76 6.07 45.85
N THR A 12 12.39 5.22 45.04
CA THR A 12 13.80 5.37 44.68
C THR A 12 14.02 6.64 43.84
N PRO A 13 15.13 7.39 44.06
CA PRO A 13 15.39 8.64 43.35
C PRO A 13 15.78 8.39 41.89
N HIS A 14 15.22 9.20 41.02
CA HIS A 14 15.59 9.27 39.59
C HIS A 14 17.09 9.59 39.45
N ALA A 15 17.86 8.62 39.01
CA ALA A 15 19.22 8.85 38.54
C ALA A 15 19.19 9.72 37.30
N SER A 16 19.85 10.88 37.34
CA SER A 16 20.10 11.74 36.20
C SER A 16 20.85 10.96 35.11
N ARG A 17 20.16 10.69 33.97
CA ARG A 17 20.83 10.14 32.82
C ARG A 17 21.76 11.20 32.24
N THR A 18 23.04 11.01 32.40
CA THR A 18 24.08 11.70 31.64
C THR A 18 23.80 11.58 30.15
N ALA A 19 23.79 12.73 29.47
CA ALA A 19 23.66 12.81 28.01
C ALA A 19 24.82 12.00 27.40
N THR A 20 24.45 10.85 26.82
CA THR A 20 25.35 10.07 25.97
C THR A 20 25.48 10.81 24.63
N SER A 21 26.72 10.97 24.17
CA SER A 21 27.09 11.57 22.89
C SER A 21 26.19 11.06 21.76
N ALA A 22 25.72 11.97 20.88
CA ALA A 22 24.97 11.65 19.69
C ALA A 22 25.78 10.65 18.82
N SER A 23 25.39 9.38 18.88
CA SER A 23 25.85 8.34 17.96
C SER A 23 25.26 8.68 16.59
N THR A 24 26.08 8.71 15.53
CA THR A 24 25.61 8.91 14.16
C THR A 24 24.67 7.77 13.78
N ALA A 25 23.59 8.04 13.06
CA ALA A 25 22.51 7.09 12.76
C ALA A 25 22.93 5.89 11.88
N SER A 26 24.15 5.89 11.33
CA SER A 26 24.77 4.70 10.71
C SER A 26 24.92 3.54 11.71
N ASP A 27 24.88 3.80 13.03
CA ASP A 27 25.11 2.82 14.07
C ASP A 27 23.77 2.33 14.66
N ALA A 28 23.27 1.18 14.15
CA ALA A 28 22.10 0.47 14.68
C ALA A 28 22.50 -0.96 15.08
N PRO A 29 23.30 -1.13 16.15
CA PRO A 29 23.92 -2.42 16.48
C PRO A 29 22.90 -3.50 16.84
N ALA A 30 21.81 -3.17 17.53
CA ALA A 30 20.77 -4.14 17.86
C ALA A 30 20.00 -4.58 16.60
N SER A 31 19.70 -3.65 15.71
CA SER A 31 19.08 -3.96 14.41
C SER A 31 20.02 -4.81 13.53
N ALA A 32 21.32 -4.51 13.51
CA ALA A 32 22.31 -5.30 12.78
C ALA A 32 22.42 -6.74 13.31
N ALA A 33 22.48 -6.91 14.63
CA ALA A 33 22.51 -8.24 15.26
C ALA A 33 21.23 -9.04 14.98
N LEU A 34 20.06 -8.38 15.00
CA LEU A 34 18.79 -9.03 14.63
C LEU A 34 18.74 -9.42 13.14
N LEU A 35 19.25 -8.57 12.24
CA LEU A 35 19.31 -8.88 10.82
C LEU A 35 20.18 -10.12 10.55
N GLU A 36 21.32 -10.26 11.20
CA GLU A 36 22.18 -11.42 11.10
C GLU A 36 21.46 -12.71 11.54
N ARG A 37 20.81 -12.65 12.71
CA ARG A 37 19.98 -13.76 13.20
C ARG A 37 18.81 -14.08 12.27
N ALA A 38 18.13 -13.05 11.75
CA ALA A 38 17.01 -13.22 10.84
C ALA A 38 17.43 -13.88 9.53
N ARG A 39 18.59 -13.52 8.97
CA ARG A 39 19.14 -14.14 7.75
C ARG A 39 19.44 -15.63 7.91
N ALA A 40 19.73 -16.08 9.11
CA ALA A 40 19.96 -17.50 9.38
C ALA A 40 18.67 -18.35 9.31
N VAL A 41 17.48 -17.73 9.44
CA VAL A 41 16.20 -18.44 9.52
C VAL A 41 15.14 -17.95 8.53
N THR A 42 15.39 -16.82 7.87
CA THR A 42 14.45 -16.22 6.90
C THR A 42 15.23 -15.68 5.70
N PRO A 43 14.84 -16.01 4.46
CA PRO A 43 15.53 -15.54 3.26
C PRO A 43 15.67 -13.99 3.24
N GLY A 44 16.92 -13.51 3.17
CA GLY A 44 17.25 -12.09 3.22
C GLY A 44 17.00 -11.41 4.57
N GLY A 45 16.54 -12.15 5.60
CA GLY A 45 16.21 -11.63 6.93
C GLY A 45 14.88 -10.89 7.01
N VAL A 46 14.02 -10.97 5.98
CA VAL A 46 12.77 -10.21 5.89
C VAL A 46 11.65 -11.05 5.26
N ASN A 47 10.39 -10.71 5.59
CA ASN A 47 9.20 -11.33 5.01
C ASN A 47 8.61 -10.55 3.82
N SER A 48 9.28 -9.46 3.41
CA SER A 48 8.98 -8.74 2.16
C SER A 48 10.26 -8.08 1.64
N PRO A 49 10.60 -8.23 0.35
CA PRO A 49 11.91 -7.84 -0.21
C PRO A 49 12.29 -6.37 0.02
N VAL A 50 11.33 -5.45 -0.07
CA VAL A 50 11.56 -4.01 0.09
C VAL A 50 12.10 -3.66 1.48
N ARG A 51 11.76 -4.45 2.52
CA ARG A 51 12.21 -4.23 3.90
C ARG A 51 13.72 -4.46 4.11
N ALA A 52 14.39 -5.09 3.13
CA ALA A 52 15.82 -5.42 3.23
C ALA A 52 16.78 -4.26 2.91
N PHE A 53 16.29 -3.05 2.63
CA PHE A 53 17.07 -1.87 2.25
C PHE A 53 17.98 -2.06 1.02
N ARG A 54 17.68 -3.02 0.15
CA ARG A 54 18.53 -3.28 -1.03
C ARG A 54 18.65 -2.07 -1.95
N ALA A 55 17.58 -1.29 -2.10
CA ALA A 55 17.56 -0.14 -3.00
C ALA A 55 18.30 1.09 -2.44
N VAL A 56 18.44 1.21 -1.12
CA VAL A 56 19.08 2.35 -0.46
C VAL A 56 20.37 1.98 0.26
N GLY A 57 20.62 0.68 0.48
CA GLY A 57 21.76 0.18 1.25
C GLY A 57 21.61 0.36 2.76
N GLY A 58 22.65 0.00 3.49
CA GLY A 58 22.69 0.11 4.94
C GLY A 58 21.94 -1.01 5.69
N THR A 59 21.72 -0.80 6.98
CA THR A 59 21.06 -1.77 7.87
C THR A 59 19.59 -1.40 8.06
N PRO A 60 18.63 -2.29 7.71
CA PRO A 60 17.22 -2.10 8.02
C PRO A 60 16.99 -1.92 9.52
N ARG A 61 16.08 -1.04 9.89
CA ARG A 61 15.69 -0.83 11.27
C ARG A 61 14.66 -1.87 11.69
N PHE A 62 14.91 -2.54 12.82
CA PHE A 62 13.96 -3.45 13.45
C PHE A 62 13.11 -2.66 14.44
N MET A 63 11.82 -2.55 14.20
CA MET A 63 10.92 -1.75 15.04
C MET A 63 10.47 -2.53 16.25
N ALA A 64 10.55 -1.89 17.42
CA ALA A 64 10.09 -2.43 18.71
C ALA A 64 8.64 -2.02 18.98
N SER A 65 8.24 -0.81 18.59
CA SER A 65 6.88 -0.29 18.81
C SER A 65 6.51 0.80 17.81
N GLY A 66 5.20 1.08 17.72
CA GLY A 66 4.65 2.23 17.00
C GLY A 66 3.51 2.86 17.78
N ARG A 67 3.45 4.20 17.82
CA ARG A 67 2.38 4.96 18.46
C ARG A 67 2.13 6.29 17.76
N GLY A 68 0.88 6.55 17.41
CA GLY A 68 0.54 7.76 16.67
C GLY A 68 1.36 7.82 15.36
N PRO A 69 2.06 8.92 15.07
CA PRO A 69 2.88 9.04 13.86
C PRO A 69 4.30 8.48 14.02
N TYR A 70 4.64 7.86 15.17
CA TYR A 70 6.00 7.48 15.50
C TYR A 70 6.24 5.97 15.50
N LEU A 71 7.44 5.59 15.05
CA LEU A 71 8.02 4.26 15.21
C LEU A 71 9.24 4.35 16.12
N THR A 72 9.42 3.35 16.99
CA THR A 72 10.64 3.23 17.82
C THR A 72 11.33 1.92 17.45
N ASP A 73 12.61 1.99 17.11
CA ASP A 73 13.40 0.80 16.79
C ASP A 73 13.95 0.11 18.06
N VAL A 74 14.56 -1.07 17.86
CA VAL A 74 15.16 -1.85 18.95
C VAL A 74 16.44 -1.23 19.50
N ASP A 75 17.01 -0.25 18.82
CA ASP A 75 18.13 0.56 19.28
C ASP A 75 17.67 1.77 20.13
N GLY A 76 16.35 1.93 20.30
CA GLY A 76 15.69 2.97 21.09
C GLY A 76 15.56 4.32 20.38
N ARG A 77 15.74 4.37 19.07
CA ARG A 77 15.54 5.58 18.28
C ARG A 77 14.10 5.71 17.82
N GLU A 78 13.61 6.93 17.82
CA GLU A 78 12.28 7.28 17.39
C GLU A 78 12.30 7.99 16.04
N TYR A 79 11.36 7.63 15.16
CA TYR A 79 11.20 8.17 13.82
C TYR A 79 9.78 8.62 13.58
N VAL A 80 9.58 9.74 12.88
CA VAL A 80 8.30 10.06 12.26
C VAL A 80 8.13 9.12 11.06
N ASP A 81 7.01 8.41 11.00
CA ASP A 81 6.76 7.35 10.01
C ASP A 81 6.01 7.87 8.78
N LEU A 82 6.69 7.98 7.65
CA LEU A 82 6.08 8.29 6.34
C LEU A 82 5.89 7.04 5.45
N VAL A 83 6.04 5.84 6.04
CA VAL A 83 5.68 4.56 5.40
C VAL A 83 4.25 4.15 5.77
N CYS A 84 3.83 4.43 7.00
CA CYS A 84 2.51 4.05 7.54
C CYS A 84 2.14 2.59 7.23
N SER A 85 3.13 1.67 7.35
CA SER A 85 3.00 0.24 7.00
C SER A 85 2.57 0.00 5.55
N TRP A 86 3.00 0.85 4.61
CA TRP A 86 2.62 0.85 3.17
C TRP A 86 1.16 1.24 2.93
N GLY A 87 0.64 2.13 3.77
CA GLY A 87 -0.69 2.72 3.64
C GLY A 87 -1.74 2.33 4.68
N PRO A 88 -1.75 1.13 5.31
CA PRO A 88 -2.81 0.74 6.25
C PRO A 88 -2.98 1.67 7.45
N MET A 89 -1.91 2.28 7.96
CA MET A 89 -1.95 3.08 9.20
C MET A 89 -2.49 4.50 8.97
N ILE A 90 -3.67 4.61 8.36
CA ILE A 90 -4.31 5.90 8.05
C ILE A 90 -4.63 6.72 9.31
N LEU A 91 -4.94 6.05 10.42
CA LEU A 91 -5.21 6.66 11.73
C LEU A 91 -3.94 6.82 12.59
N GLY A 92 -2.78 6.34 12.12
CA GLY A 92 -1.56 6.19 12.90
C GLY A 92 -1.48 4.87 13.67
N HIS A 93 -0.33 4.64 14.30
CA HIS A 93 -0.06 3.41 15.05
C HIS A 93 -0.83 3.37 16.36
N ALA A 94 -1.30 2.16 16.73
CA ALA A 94 -1.99 1.88 17.99
C ALA A 94 -3.16 2.85 18.29
N HIS A 95 -3.95 3.20 17.27
CA HIS A 95 -5.10 4.10 17.43
C HIS A 95 -6.06 3.55 18.48
N PRO A 96 -6.50 4.36 19.50
CA PRO A 96 -7.27 3.87 20.64
C PRO A 96 -8.54 3.08 20.24
N ALA A 97 -9.35 3.60 19.34
CA ALA A 97 -10.60 2.94 18.92
C ALA A 97 -10.35 1.58 18.26
N VAL A 98 -9.30 1.47 17.43
CA VAL A 98 -8.93 0.20 16.79
C VAL A 98 -8.39 -0.78 17.82
N LEU A 99 -7.53 -0.32 18.74
CA LEU A 99 -6.96 -1.14 19.80
C LEU A 99 -8.04 -1.71 20.74
N ASP A 100 -9.03 -0.90 21.10
CA ASP A 100 -10.14 -1.31 21.97
C ASP A 100 -11.07 -2.33 21.26
N ALA A 101 -11.35 -2.13 19.96
CA ALA A 101 -12.11 -3.08 19.15
C ALA A 101 -11.40 -4.43 19.05
N VAL A 102 -10.09 -4.41 18.81
CA VAL A 102 -9.24 -5.61 18.74
C VAL A 102 -9.20 -6.34 20.09
N ARG A 103 -8.99 -5.65 21.20
CA ARG A 103 -9.00 -6.24 22.56
C ARG A 103 -10.35 -6.88 22.88
N SER A 104 -11.43 -6.18 22.57
CA SER A 104 -12.79 -6.69 22.77
C SER A 104 -13.07 -7.94 21.93
N ALA A 105 -12.64 -7.96 20.66
CA ALA A 105 -12.79 -9.13 19.80
C ALA A 105 -11.92 -10.28 20.30
N ALA A 106 -10.66 -10.01 20.66
CA ALA A 106 -9.72 -11.02 21.14
C ALA A 106 -10.21 -11.73 22.42
N ALA A 107 -10.90 -11.02 23.31
CA ALA A 107 -11.49 -11.59 24.51
C ALA A 107 -12.61 -12.62 24.23
N ARG A 108 -13.17 -12.64 23.01
CA ARG A 108 -14.23 -13.58 22.59
C ARG A 108 -13.73 -14.73 21.73
N GLY A 109 -12.50 -14.68 21.24
CA GLY A 109 -11.86 -15.70 20.41
C GLY A 109 -11.27 -15.14 19.10
N PHE A 110 -10.38 -15.91 18.49
CA PHE A 110 -9.58 -15.46 17.34
C PHE A 110 -10.08 -15.99 15.99
N SER A 111 -10.73 -17.16 15.99
CA SER A 111 -11.22 -17.82 14.79
C SER A 111 -12.27 -18.86 15.15
N PHE A 112 -13.38 -18.89 14.42
CA PHE A 112 -14.51 -19.76 14.78
C PHE A 112 -14.78 -20.86 13.74
N GLY A 113 -14.28 -20.71 12.50
CA GLY A 113 -14.62 -21.64 11.39
C GLY A 113 -16.09 -21.56 10.96
N THR A 114 -16.78 -20.47 11.33
CA THR A 114 -18.18 -20.17 11.02
C THR A 114 -18.35 -18.67 10.84
N PRO A 115 -19.41 -18.20 10.15
CA PRO A 115 -19.68 -16.78 9.97
C PRO A 115 -19.82 -16.03 11.30
N SER A 116 -19.45 -14.77 11.30
CA SER A 116 -19.55 -13.85 12.43
C SER A 116 -20.26 -12.56 12.06
N GLU A 117 -20.85 -11.86 13.04
CA GLU A 117 -21.53 -10.58 12.82
C GLU A 117 -20.60 -9.52 12.23
N ASN A 118 -19.34 -9.47 12.66
CA ASN A 118 -18.38 -8.49 12.16
C ASN A 118 -18.07 -8.64 10.67
N GLU A 119 -18.19 -9.85 10.10
CA GLU A 119 -18.05 -10.06 8.65
C GLU A 119 -19.17 -9.33 7.90
N VAL A 120 -20.40 -9.45 8.38
CA VAL A 120 -21.57 -8.77 7.79
C VAL A 120 -21.41 -7.27 7.90
N LEU A 121 -21.09 -6.75 9.10
CA LEU A 121 -20.94 -5.32 9.34
C LEU A 121 -19.81 -4.69 8.49
N LEU A 122 -18.69 -5.40 8.32
CA LEU A 122 -17.60 -4.90 7.48
C LEU A 122 -17.98 -4.92 5.99
N ALA A 123 -18.69 -5.95 5.54
CA ALA A 123 -19.19 -6.03 4.17
C ALA A 123 -20.21 -4.90 3.87
N GLU A 124 -21.16 -4.66 4.79
CA GLU A 124 -22.10 -3.56 4.70
C GLU A 124 -21.40 -2.20 4.66
N GLU A 125 -20.37 -1.99 5.48
CA GLU A 125 -19.58 -0.76 5.51
C GLU A 125 -18.86 -0.50 4.18
N ILE A 126 -18.32 -1.54 3.54
CA ILE A 126 -17.68 -1.44 2.23
C ILE A 126 -18.70 -1.09 1.15
N VAL A 127 -19.80 -1.84 1.07
CA VAL A 127 -20.87 -1.62 0.09
C VAL A 127 -21.50 -0.23 0.24
N ALA A 128 -21.71 0.23 1.48
CA ALA A 128 -22.30 1.57 1.73
C ALA A 128 -21.35 2.72 1.32
N ARG A 129 -20.04 2.47 1.23
CA ARG A 129 -19.04 3.50 0.86
C ARG A 129 -18.75 3.55 -0.62
N VAL A 130 -18.77 2.40 -1.30
CA VAL A 130 -18.24 2.25 -2.65
C VAL A 130 -19.38 1.84 -3.59
N ASP A 131 -20.02 2.82 -4.18
CA ASP A 131 -21.24 2.68 -4.99
C ASP A 131 -21.19 1.55 -6.07
N PRO A 132 -20.08 1.34 -6.82
CA PRO A 132 -20.00 0.23 -7.77
C PRO A 132 -20.06 -1.17 -7.14
N VAL A 133 -19.85 -1.30 -5.83
CA VAL A 133 -19.76 -2.58 -5.13
C VAL A 133 -21.12 -2.97 -4.55
N GLN A 134 -21.79 -3.93 -5.17
CA GLN A 134 -23.07 -4.46 -4.72
C GLN A 134 -22.93 -5.66 -3.77
N GLN A 135 -21.88 -6.45 -3.93
CA GLN A 135 -21.51 -7.56 -3.07
C GLN A 135 -20.00 -7.64 -2.90
N VAL A 136 -19.54 -8.17 -1.76
CA VAL A 136 -18.11 -8.30 -1.43
C VAL A 136 -17.83 -9.65 -0.78
N ARG A 137 -16.65 -10.21 -1.05
CA ARG A 137 -16.10 -11.38 -0.38
C ARG A 137 -14.81 -11.01 0.33
N LEU A 138 -14.74 -11.29 1.63
CA LEU A 138 -13.54 -11.08 2.45
C LEU A 138 -12.49 -12.17 2.17
N VAL A 139 -11.23 -11.76 2.16
CA VAL A 139 -10.03 -12.58 2.05
C VAL A 139 -8.95 -12.06 2.99
N SER A 140 -7.75 -12.67 3.04
CA SER A 140 -6.72 -12.28 3.99
C SER A 140 -5.64 -11.37 3.41
N SER A 141 -5.51 -11.25 2.09
CA SER A 141 -4.47 -10.45 1.45
C SER A 141 -4.93 -9.86 0.11
N GLY A 142 -4.29 -8.76 -0.32
CA GLY A 142 -4.51 -8.18 -1.64
C GLY A 142 -4.23 -9.17 -2.78
N THR A 143 -3.22 -10.04 -2.62
CA THR A 143 -2.93 -11.12 -3.59
C THR A 143 -4.12 -12.08 -3.74
N GLU A 144 -4.75 -12.49 -2.63
CA GLU A 144 -5.95 -13.33 -2.68
C GLU A 144 -7.13 -12.60 -3.33
N ALA A 145 -7.28 -11.30 -3.06
CA ALA A 145 -8.33 -10.48 -3.64
C ALA A 145 -8.20 -10.40 -5.17
N THR A 146 -7.03 -10.01 -5.68
CA THR A 146 -6.78 -9.88 -7.13
C THR A 146 -6.82 -11.23 -7.84
N MET A 147 -6.21 -12.28 -7.26
CA MET A 147 -6.29 -13.64 -7.78
C MET A 147 -7.73 -14.11 -7.93
N SER A 148 -8.57 -13.84 -6.92
CA SER A 148 -9.97 -14.28 -6.90
C SER A 148 -10.83 -13.46 -7.87
N ALA A 149 -10.61 -12.14 -7.97
CA ALA A 149 -11.29 -11.28 -8.93
C ALA A 149 -11.01 -11.70 -10.38
N ILE A 150 -9.73 -12.01 -10.71
CA ILE A 150 -9.37 -12.50 -12.05
C ILE A 150 -9.98 -13.86 -12.32
N ARG A 151 -9.95 -14.80 -11.36
CA ARG A 151 -10.60 -16.10 -11.54
C ARG A 151 -12.11 -15.93 -11.79
N LEU A 152 -12.73 -15.03 -11.06
CA LEU A 152 -14.16 -14.74 -11.22
C LEU A 152 -14.44 -14.11 -12.58
N ALA A 153 -13.61 -13.18 -13.06
CA ALA A 153 -13.74 -12.59 -14.39
C ALA A 153 -13.59 -13.63 -15.51
N ARG A 154 -12.63 -14.55 -15.38
CA ARG A 154 -12.48 -15.70 -16.30
C ARG A 154 -13.72 -16.60 -16.29
N GLY A 155 -14.25 -16.89 -15.09
CA GLY A 155 -15.47 -17.70 -14.94
C GLY A 155 -16.71 -17.04 -15.56
N PHE A 156 -16.83 -15.72 -15.42
CA PHE A 156 -17.94 -14.95 -15.95
C PHE A 156 -17.89 -14.84 -17.49
N THR A 157 -16.74 -14.53 -18.04
CA THR A 157 -16.56 -14.29 -19.48
C THR A 157 -16.33 -15.57 -20.31
N GLY A 158 -15.89 -16.65 -19.65
CA GLY A 158 -15.42 -17.86 -20.33
C GLY A 158 -14.11 -17.69 -21.11
N ARG A 159 -13.34 -16.62 -20.82
CA ARG A 159 -12.10 -16.24 -21.53
C ARG A 159 -10.89 -16.37 -20.60
N SER A 160 -9.67 -16.41 -21.16
CA SER A 160 -8.44 -16.67 -20.37
C SER A 160 -7.53 -15.47 -20.21
N LEU A 161 -7.44 -14.58 -21.22
CA LEU A 161 -6.45 -13.51 -21.21
C LEU A 161 -6.76 -12.40 -20.20
N VAL A 162 -5.69 -11.89 -19.58
CA VAL A 162 -5.73 -10.74 -18.68
C VAL A 162 -4.86 -9.62 -19.26
N VAL A 163 -5.34 -8.40 -19.23
CA VAL A 163 -4.54 -7.21 -19.53
C VAL A 163 -4.14 -6.55 -18.21
N LYS A 164 -2.87 -6.17 -18.06
CA LYS A 164 -2.36 -5.31 -16.98
C LYS A 164 -1.39 -4.27 -17.54
N PHE A 165 -0.93 -3.34 -16.68
CA PHE A 165 0.02 -2.31 -17.07
C PHE A 165 1.40 -2.53 -16.46
N ALA A 166 2.46 -2.12 -17.20
CA ALA A 166 3.83 -2.08 -16.71
C ALA A 166 3.93 -1.15 -15.49
N GLY A 167 4.68 -1.57 -14.48
CA GLY A 167 4.83 -0.84 -13.22
C GLY A 167 3.72 -1.06 -12.19
N HIS A 168 2.59 -1.67 -12.58
CA HIS A 168 1.52 -2.03 -11.65
C HIS A 168 1.82 -3.34 -10.93
N TYR A 169 1.47 -3.38 -9.64
CA TYR A 169 1.58 -4.57 -8.79
C TYR A 169 0.22 -4.99 -8.26
N HIS A 170 -0.14 -6.24 -8.52
CA HIS A 170 -1.43 -6.82 -8.16
C HIS A 170 -1.28 -8.11 -7.32
N GLY A 171 -0.28 -8.15 -6.44
CA GLY A 171 0.06 -9.36 -5.70
C GLY A 171 1.02 -10.29 -6.47
N HIS A 172 1.27 -11.47 -5.90
CA HIS A 172 2.34 -12.36 -6.35
C HIS A 172 1.84 -13.73 -6.85
N VAL A 173 0.64 -13.76 -7.45
CA VAL A 173 0.18 -14.92 -8.21
C VAL A 173 0.93 -14.99 -9.54
N ASP A 174 1.27 -16.20 -9.99
CA ASP A 174 2.16 -16.44 -11.13
C ASP A 174 1.79 -15.65 -12.39
N SER A 175 0.51 -15.62 -12.75
CA SER A 175 0.02 -14.88 -13.92
C SER A 175 0.20 -13.36 -13.84
N LEU A 176 0.46 -12.80 -12.65
CA LEU A 176 0.68 -11.36 -12.45
C LEU A 176 2.15 -10.99 -12.21
N LEU A 177 3.03 -11.98 -11.97
CA LEU A 177 4.49 -11.80 -11.88
C LEU A 177 5.11 -11.84 -13.28
N VAL A 178 4.75 -10.86 -14.11
CA VAL A 178 5.10 -10.79 -15.52
C VAL A 178 5.47 -9.38 -15.93
N SER A 179 6.40 -9.24 -16.86
CA SER A 179 6.84 -7.99 -17.47
C SER A 179 6.51 -7.95 -18.96
N ALA A 180 6.60 -6.76 -19.56
CA ALA A 180 6.31 -6.56 -20.98
C ALA A 180 7.25 -7.39 -21.87
N GLY A 181 6.69 -8.02 -22.91
CA GLY A 181 7.46 -8.65 -23.98
C GLY A 181 7.94 -7.62 -25.02
N SER A 182 8.57 -8.11 -26.10
CA SER A 182 9.23 -7.28 -27.12
C SER A 182 8.28 -6.58 -28.10
N GLY A 183 6.98 -6.50 -27.87
CA GLY A 183 6.00 -5.82 -28.71
C GLY A 183 4.62 -5.74 -28.08
N LEU A 184 3.79 -4.80 -28.54
CA LEU A 184 2.46 -4.50 -27.97
C LEU A 184 1.50 -5.67 -27.88
N ALA A 185 1.58 -6.62 -28.83
CA ALA A 185 0.73 -7.82 -28.86
C ALA A 185 1.49 -9.09 -28.41
N THR A 186 2.70 -8.95 -27.87
CA THR A 186 3.53 -10.07 -27.45
C THR A 186 3.15 -10.51 -26.04
N PHE A 187 3.09 -11.81 -25.81
CA PHE A 187 2.88 -12.36 -24.47
C PHE A 187 3.96 -11.86 -23.49
N ALA A 188 3.56 -11.65 -22.24
CA ALA A 188 4.47 -11.24 -21.18
C ALA A 188 5.54 -12.34 -20.91
N LEU A 189 6.67 -11.89 -20.43
CA LEU A 189 7.75 -12.76 -19.98
C LEU A 189 7.68 -12.93 -18.45
N PRO A 190 8.05 -14.11 -17.90
CA PRO A 190 8.16 -14.26 -16.45
C PRO A 190 9.12 -13.25 -15.84
N ASP A 191 8.66 -12.53 -14.82
CA ASP A 191 9.46 -11.55 -14.06
C ASP A 191 10.08 -12.18 -12.78
N SER A 192 9.71 -13.42 -12.52
CA SER A 192 10.22 -14.20 -11.39
C SER A 192 10.63 -15.60 -11.86
N ALA A 193 11.78 -16.08 -11.36
CA ALA A 193 12.13 -17.48 -11.47
C ALA A 193 11.04 -18.35 -10.81
N GLY A 194 10.67 -19.44 -11.48
CA GLY A 194 9.62 -20.36 -11.03
C GLY A 194 8.23 -20.10 -11.61
N VAL A 195 8.01 -18.98 -12.29
CA VAL A 195 6.78 -18.75 -13.07
C VAL A 195 6.87 -19.49 -14.40
N PRO A 196 5.97 -20.45 -14.70
CA PRO A 196 5.94 -21.13 -15.99
C PRO A 196 5.61 -20.18 -17.14
N ALA A 197 6.22 -20.39 -18.29
CA ALA A 197 5.99 -19.55 -19.47
C ALA A 197 4.53 -19.56 -19.92
N GLU A 198 3.85 -20.69 -19.77
CA GLU A 198 2.43 -20.85 -20.10
C GLU A 198 1.54 -19.97 -19.22
N MET A 199 1.88 -19.81 -17.93
CA MET A 199 1.15 -18.92 -17.03
C MET A 199 1.39 -17.44 -17.38
N ALA A 200 2.63 -17.10 -17.73
CA ALA A 200 2.97 -15.74 -18.19
C ALA A 200 2.27 -15.40 -19.51
N ALA A 201 2.11 -16.36 -20.42
CA ALA A 201 1.47 -16.18 -21.71
C ALA A 201 -0.05 -15.84 -21.65
N GLU A 202 -0.69 -16.04 -20.49
CA GLU A 202 -2.10 -15.65 -20.29
C GLU A 202 -2.27 -14.15 -19.91
N THR A 203 -1.17 -13.40 -19.81
CA THR A 203 -1.21 -11.98 -19.43
C THR A 203 -0.56 -11.11 -20.51
N LEU A 204 -1.23 -10.04 -20.86
CA LEU A 204 -0.74 -8.99 -21.76
C LEU A 204 -0.36 -7.78 -20.91
N VAL A 205 0.87 -7.31 -21.05
CA VAL A 205 1.37 -6.14 -20.30
C VAL A 205 1.51 -4.96 -21.25
N LEU A 206 0.78 -3.89 -20.97
CA LEU A 206 0.75 -2.66 -21.78
C LEU A 206 1.48 -1.54 -21.08
N PRO A 207 1.97 -0.51 -21.81
CA PRO A 207 2.38 0.74 -21.21
C PRO A 207 1.20 1.41 -20.51
N TYR A 208 1.44 1.97 -19.32
CA TYR A 208 0.41 2.75 -18.61
C TYR A 208 0.22 4.11 -19.27
N ASN A 209 -0.99 4.65 -19.26
CA ASN A 209 -1.38 5.91 -19.91
C ASN A 209 -1.23 5.94 -21.44
N ASP A 210 -1.17 4.77 -22.10
CA ASP A 210 -1.11 4.63 -23.55
C ASP A 210 -2.44 4.10 -24.10
N VAL A 211 -3.31 5.03 -24.52
CA VAL A 211 -4.64 4.70 -25.09
C VAL A 211 -4.51 3.98 -26.42
N ASP A 212 -3.54 4.35 -27.25
CA ASP A 212 -3.35 3.75 -28.58
C ASP A 212 -2.95 2.26 -28.45
N ALA A 213 -2.03 1.96 -27.53
CA ALA A 213 -1.64 0.58 -27.22
C ALA A 213 -2.81 -0.23 -26.66
N LEU A 214 -3.62 0.37 -25.80
CA LEU A 214 -4.82 -0.23 -25.24
C LEU A 214 -5.82 -0.60 -26.35
N GLU A 215 -6.18 0.35 -27.20
CA GLU A 215 -7.12 0.15 -28.31
C GLU A 215 -6.61 -0.88 -29.31
N ALA A 216 -5.32 -0.84 -29.68
CA ALA A 216 -4.73 -1.80 -30.61
C ALA A 216 -4.81 -3.25 -30.10
N VAL A 217 -4.54 -3.47 -28.81
CA VAL A 217 -4.64 -4.82 -28.21
C VAL A 217 -6.08 -5.30 -28.14
N PHE A 218 -7.01 -4.47 -27.76
CA PHE A 218 -8.43 -4.85 -27.72
C PHE A 218 -9.01 -5.08 -29.13
N ALA A 219 -8.63 -4.28 -30.12
CA ALA A 219 -9.01 -4.52 -31.51
C ALA A 219 -8.49 -5.88 -32.05
N ALA A 220 -7.27 -6.27 -31.65
CA ALA A 220 -6.64 -7.52 -32.08
C ALA A 220 -7.12 -8.76 -31.32
N ARG A 221 -7.33 -8.66 -30.00
CA ARG A 221 -7.49 -9.78 -29.06
C ARG A 221 -8.71 -9.65 -28.14
N GLY A 222 -9.53 -8.61 -28.24
CA GLY A 222 -10.60 -8.29 -27.30
C GLY A 222 -11.55 -9.44 -27.00
N SER A 223 -11.84 -10.30 -27.99
CA SER A 223 -12.69 -11.49 -27.81
C SER A 223 -12.09 -12.59 -26.92
N GLU A 224 -10.79 -12.54 -26.63
CA GLU A 224 -10.07 -13.50 -25.80
C GLU A 224 -9.81 -12.96 -24.37
N ILE A 225 -9.95 -11.64 -24.18
CA ILE A 225 -9.65 -10.95 -22.92
C ILE A 225 -10.80 -11.14 -21.94
N ALA A 226 -10.52 -11.76 -20.81
CA ALA A 226 -11.44 -11.92 -19.69
C ALA A 226 -11.62 -10.62 -18.90
N CYS A 227 -10.50 -9.99 -18.59
CA CYS A 227 -10.50 -8.72 -17.86
C CYS A 227 -9.25 -7.88 -18.13
N LEU A 228 -9.39 -6.59 -17.85
CA LEU A 228 -8.30 -5.66 -17.67
C LEU A 228 -8.21 -5.34 -16.19
N VAL A 229 -7.03 -5.50 -15.57
CA VAL A 229 -6.75 -5.11 -14.18
C VAL A 229 -5.82 -3.91 -14.16
N THR A 230 -6.18 -2.91 -13.37
CA THR A 230 -5.39 -1.67 -13.19
C THR A 230 -5.37 -1.25 -11.73
N GLU A 231 -4.23 -0.76 -11.23
CA GLU A 231 -4.27 0.09 -10.04
C GLU A 231 -5.12 1.32 -10.38
N ALA A 232 -6.03 1.71 -9.50
CA ALA A 232 -6.92 2.85 -9.75
C ALA A 232 -6.14 4.16 -9.96
N ALA A 233 -5.11 4.38 -9.14
CA ALA A 233 -3.97 5.25 -9.42
C ALA A 233 -2.72 4.46 -9.07
N ALA A 234 -1.74 4.41 -9.95
CA ALA A 234 -0.53 3.62 -9.72
C ALA A 234 0.23 4.16 -8.50
N GLY A 235 0.64 3.26 -7.61
CA GLY A 235 1.38 3.56 -6.39
C GLY A 235 2.60 2.68 -6.17
N ASN A 236 2.80 1.65 -7.00
CA ASN A 236 3.91 0.71 -6.90
C ASN A 236 5.10 1.03 -7.82
N MET A 237 4.99 2.07 -8.62
CA MET A 237 6.10 2.66 -9.39
C MET A 237 6.38 4.12 -8.98
N GLY A 238 6.02 4.49 -7.76
CA GLY A 238 5.72 5.82 -7.31
C GLY A 238 4.29 6.19 -7.66
N VAL A 239 3.82 7.35 -7.18
CA VAL A 239 2.45 7.81 -7.45
C VAL A 239 2.34 8.36 -8.85
N VAL A 240 1.64 7.62 -9.72
CA VAL A 240 1.35 8.03 -11.10
C VAL A 240 -0.16 7.91 -11.33
N PRO A 241 -0.90 9.03 -11.28
CA PRO A 241 -2.33 9.00 -11.57
C PRO A 241 -2.60 8.69 -13.05
N PRO A 242 -3.80 8.21 -13.39
CA PRO A 242 -4.20 8.08 -14.79
C PRO A 242 -4.26 9.44 -15.46
N ASP A 243 -3.83 9.51 -16.72
CA ASP A 243 -3.97 10.71 -17.53
C ASP A 243 -5.46 11.02 -17.81
N PRO A 244 -5.81 12.29 -18.03
CA PRO A 244 -7.16 12.65 -18.43
C PRO A 244 -7.66 11.82 -19.62
N GLY A 245 -8.82 11.21 -19.48
CA GLY A 245 -9.43 10.35 -20.53
C GLY A 245 -8.95 8.90 -20.54
N PHE A 246 -7.87 8.54 -19.83
CA PHE A 246 -7.38 7.17 -19.82
C PHE A 246 -8.39 6.21 -19.14
N THR A 247 -8.91 6.60 -17.97
CA THR A 247 -9.92 5.79 -17.26
C THR A 247 -11.19 5.57 -18.08
N GLN A 248 -11.65 6.62 -18.81
CA GLN A 248 -12.77 6.51 -19.73
C GLN A 248 -12.48 5.52 -20.87
N ALA A 249 -11.25 5.53 -21.41
CA ALA A 249 -10.84 4.58 -22.43
C ALA A 249 -10.84 3.13 -21.89
N LEU A 250 -10.36 2.91 -20.64
CA LEU A 250 -10.42 1.59 -20.00
C LEU A 250 -11.86 1.05 -19.95
N SER A 251 -12.79 1.84 -19.43
CA SER A 251 -14.20 1.47 -19.33
C SER A 251 -14.84 1.21 -20.69
N ARG A 252 -14.57 2.09 -21.65
CA ARG A 252 -15.13 1.98 -23.00
C ARG A 252 -14.67 0.70 -23.70
N VAL A 253 -13.36 0.46 -23.76
CA VAL A 253 -12.83 -0.71 -24.50
C VAL A 253 -13.22 -2.04 -23.84
N THR A 254 -13.25 -2.11 -22.51
CA THR A 254 -13.70 -3.32 -21.83
C THR A 254 -15.17 -3.61 -22.12
N ALA A 255 -16.04 -2.60 -22.04
CA ALA A 255 -17.46 -2.73 -22.34
C ALA A 255 -17.73 -3.12 -23.81
N GLU A 256 -17.06 -2.46 -24.78
CA GLU A 256 -17.20 -2.74 -26.22
C GLU A 256 -16.84 -4.19 -26.58
N HIS A 257 -15.87 -4.78 -25.87
CA HIS A 257 -15.39 -6.14 -26.11
C HIS A 257 -15.98 -7.19 -25.16
N GLY A 258 -16.80 -6.79 -24.16
CA GLY A 258 -17.39 -7.68 -23.17
C GLY A 258 -16.34 -8.30 -22.23
N ALA A 259 -15.24 -7.61 -22.00
CA ALA A 259 -14.27 -7.91 -20.95
C ALA A 259 -14.65 -7.18 -19.67
N LEU A 260 -14.23 -7.66 -18.49
CA LEU A 260 -14.47 -6.97 -17.23
C LEU A 260 -13.35 -5.98 -16.91
N LEU A 261 -13.72 -4.81 -16.36
CA LEU A 261 -12.78 -3.88 -15.76
C LEU A 261 -12.63 -4.20 -14.26
N VAL A 262 -11.40 -4.54 -13.85
CA VAL A 262 -11.05 -4.80 -12.45
C VAL A 262 -10.21 -3.63 -11.94
N SER A 263 -10.74 -2.83 -11.03
CA SER A 263 -10.02 -1.74 -10.37
C SER A 263 -9.35 -2.26 -9.10
N ASP A 264 -8.02 -2.23 -9.07
CA ASP A 264 -7.27 -2.56 -7.88
C ASP A 264 -7.15 -1.34 -6.96
N GLU A 265 -7.93 -1.35 -5.91
CA GLU A 265 -7.99 -0.34 -4.86
C GLU A 265 -7.31 -0.82 -3.56
N VAL A 266 -6.44 -1.82 -3.63
CA VAL A 266 -5.72 -2.30 -2.44
C VAL A 266 -4.90 -1.19 -1.79
N MET A 267 -4.35 -0.26 -2.57
CA MET A 267 -3.59 0.89 -2.06
C MET A 267 -4.47 2.13 -1.87
N THR A 268 -5.28 2.47 -2.85
CA THR A 268 -6.09 3.71 -2.90
C THR A 268 -7.40 3.62 -2.15
N GLY A 269 -7.95 2.40 -2.01
CA GLY A 269 -9.23 2.15 -1.34
C GLY A 269 -9.25 2.64 0.10
N PHE A 270 -10.24 3.48 0.43
CA PHE A 270 -10.41 4.12 1.75
C PHE A 270 -9.22 4.99 2.20
N ARG A 271 -8.17 5.13 1.34
CA ARG A 271 -6.99 5.96 1.61
C ARG A 271 -7.14 7.35 1.01
N VAL A 272 -7.51 7.43 -0.26
CA VAL A 272 -7.59 8.70 -0.99
C VAL A 272 -8.90 9.44 -0.75
N SER A 273 -9.98 8.69 -0.49
CA SER A 273 -11.28 9.18 -0.04
C SER A 273 -12.05 8.06 0.67
N ARG A 274 -13.25 8.37 1.19
CA ARG A 274 -14.15 7.38 1.81
C ARG A 274 -14.55 6.26 0.84
N ALA A 275 -14.61 6.55 -0.46
CA ALA A 275 -15.01 5.63 -1.52
C ALA A 275 -13.82 5.20 -2.42
N GLY A 276 -12.58 5.39 -1.95
CA GLY A 276 -11.38 5.08 -2.73
C GLY A 276 -11.12 6.08 -3.85
N TRP A 277 -10.32 5.67 -4.85
CA TRP A 277 -9.97 6.51 -5.98
C TRP A 277 -11.18 6.85 -6.84
N TRP A 278 -12.04 5.88 -7.05
CA TRP A 278 -13.24 6.07 -7.88
C TRP A 278 -14.13 7.18 -7.34
N GLY A 279 -14.37 7.22 -6.05
CA GLY A 279 -15.10 8.30 -5.41
C GLY A 279 -14.31 9.62 -5.35
N HIS A 280 -12.98 9.59 -5.38
CA HIS A 280 -12.12 10.77 -5.42
C HIS A 280 -12.18 11.47 -6.78
N GLU A 281 -12.11 10.73 -7.87
CA GLU A 281 -12.21 11.24 -9.24
C GLU A 281 -13.61 11.74 -9.62
N GLY A 282 -14.65 11.26 -8.95
CA GLY A 282 -16.04 11.63 -9.26
C GLY A 282 -16.49 11.19 -10.65
N LEU A 283 -15.97 10.06 -11.14
CA LEU A 283 -16.29 9.53 -12.47
C LEU A 283 -17.62 8.79 -12.46
N ASP A 284 -18.46 9.02 -13.49
CA ASP A 284 -19.71 8.29 -13.70
C ASP A 284 -19.51 6.84 -14.19
N LEU A 285 -18.25 6.42 -14.38
CA LEU A 285 -17.87 5.10 -14.88
C LEU A 285 -17.50 4.19 -13.72
N ALA A 286 -18.16 3.04 -13.63
CA ALA A 286 -17.92 2.07 -12.57
C ALA A 286 -17.16 0.85 -13.10
N PRO A 287 -16.15 0.34 -12.36
CA PRO A 287 -15.53 -0.95 -12.66
C PRO A 287 -16.53 -2.08 -12.38
N ASP A 288 -16.36 -3.21 -13.06
CA ASP A 288 -17.17 -4.41 -12.84
C ASP A 288 -16.80 -5.11 -11.52
N LEU A 289 -15.51 -5.13 -11.20
CA LEU A 289 -14.94 -5.68 -9.96
C LEU A 289 -13.92 -4.71 -9.37
N MET A 290 -13.82 -4.74 -8.05
CA MET A 290 -12.83 -3.97 -7.28
C MET A 290 -12.15 -4.85 -6.25
N THR A 291 -10.89 -4.54 -5.92
CA THR A 291 -10.15 -5.21 -4.85
C THR A 291 -9.73 -4.21 -3.78
N PHE A 292 -9.81 -4.61 -2.51
CA PHE A 292 -9.51 -3.79 -1.35
C PHE A 292 -8.55 -4.51 -0.41
N GLY A 293 -7.78 -3.75 0.35
CA GLY A 293 -6.86 -4.26 1.37
C GLY A 293 -6.34 -3.12 2.23
N LYS A 294 -5.16 -3.30 2.79
CA LYS A 294 -4.44 -2.25 3.53
C LYS A 294 -5.31 -1.50 4.57
N VAL A 295 -5.80 -0.28 4.26
CA VAL A 295 -6.63 0.52 5.17
C VAL A 295 -7.85 -0.25 5.66
N MET A 296 -8.52 -0.99 4.78
CA MET A 296 -9.67 -1.83 5.10
C MET A 296 -9.39 -2.82 6.25
N GLY A 297 -8.16 -3.28 6.39
CA GLY A 297 -7.74 -4.21 7.43
C GLY A 297 -7.31 -3.57 8.74
N GLY A 298 -7.18 -2.23 8.79
CA GLY A 298 -6.77 -1.53 10.01
C GLY A 298 -5.43 -1.97 10.60
N GLY A 299 -4.51 -2.47 9.74
CA GLY A 299 -3.21 -3.01 10.12
C GLY A 299 -3.18 -4.53 10.31
N PHE A 300 -4.31 -5.21 10.15
CA PHE A 300 -4.42 -6.66 10.18
C PHE A 300 -4.49 -7.27 8.77
N PRO A 301 -4.16 -8.57 8.61
CA PRO A 301 -4.28 -9.26 7.34
C PRO A 301 -5.76 -9.46 6.98
N ALA A 302 -6.31 -8.46 6.28
CA ALA A 302 -7.65 -8.48 5.71
C ALA A 302 -7.65 -7.76 4.37
N ALA A 303 -8.39 -8.30 3.43
CA ALA A 303 -8.65 -7.76 2.13
C ALA A 303 -10.04 -8.21 1.66
N ALA A 304 -10.48 -7.68 0.52
CA ALA A 304 -11.75 -8.05 -0.08
C ALA A 304 -11.70 -7.89 -1.60
N PHE A 305 -12.56 -8.59 -2.30
CA PHE A 305 -12.93 -8.28 -3.67
C PHE A 305 -14.44 -8.27 -3.78
N GLY A 306 -14.96 -7.44 -4.67
CA GLY A 306 -16.40 -7.29 -4.84
C GLY A 306 -16.72 -6.50 -6.11
N GLY A 307 -17.99 -6.26 -6.37
CA GLY A 307 -18.47 -5.53 -7.52
C GLY A 307 -19.91 -5.86 -7.85
N ARG A 308 -20.21 -5.96 -9.15
CA ARG A 308 -21.54 -6.24 -9.69
C ARG A 308 -22.09 -7.55 -9.13
N ALA A 309 -23.35 -7.54 -8.71
CA ALA A 309 -24.02 -8.70 -8.11
C ALA A 309 -24.13 -9.89 -9.09
N ASP A 310 -24.36 -9.65 -10.39
CA ASP A 310 -24.46 -10.70 -11.40
C ASP A 310 -23.12 -11.41 -11.63
N VAL A 311 -22.00 -10.70 -11.50
CA VAL A 311 -20.65 -11.29 -11.57
C VAL A 311 -20.37 -12.07 -10.27
N MET A 312 -20.64 -11.46 -9.11
CA MET A 312 -20.39 -12.07 -7.79
C MET A 312 -21.23 -13.34 -7.57
N ALA A 313 -22.42 -13.44 -8.18
CA ALA A 313 -23.28 -14.64 -8.09
C ALA A 313 -22.65 -15.92 -8.70
N LEU A 314 -21.58 -15.80 -9.48
CA LEU A 314 -20.85 -16.99 -9.95
C LEU A 314 -19.88 -17.55 -8.89
N LEU A 315 -19.71 -16.87 -7.76
CA LEU A 315 -18.82 -17.34 -6.70
C LEU A 315 -19.49 -18.41 -5.85
N ALA A 316 -18.79 -19.49 -5.55
CA ALA A 316 -19.29 -20.53 -4.64
C ALA A 316 -19.67 -19.94 -3.26
N PRO A 317 -20.78 -20.37 -2.61
CA PRO A 317 -21.58 -21.55 -2.93
C PRO A 317 -22.67 -21.35 -3.98
N ASP A 318 -22.98 -20.11 -4.42
CA ASP A 318 -24.07 -19.80 -5.33
C ASP A 318 -23.74 -20.19 -6.78
N GLY A 319 -22.47 -20.08 -7.16
CA GLY A 319 -21.96 -20.38 -8.51
C GLY A 319 -20.77 -21.36 -8.51
N PRO A 320 -20.24 -21.65 -9.70
CA PRO A 320 -19.19 -22.66 -9.87
C PRO A 320 -17.76 -22.18 -9.57
N VAL A 321 -17.53 -20.87 -9.40
CA VAL A 321 -16.20 -20.33 -9.20
C VAL A 321 -15.78 -20.48 -7.72
N TYR A 322 -14.75 -21.28 -7.50
CA TYR A 322 -14.31 -21.61 -6.14
C TYR A 322 -13.34 -20.57 -5.55
N GLN A 323 -13.61 -20.17 -4.33
CA GLN A 323 -12.71 -19.39 -3.46
C GLN A 323 -13.01 -19.80 -2.01
N ALA A 324 -11.97 -19.97 -1.19
CA ALA A 324 -12.08 -20.25 0.24
C ALA A 324 -10.86 -19.73 1.00
N GLY A 325 -11.02 -19.43 2.29
CA GLY A 325 -9.95 -19.02 3.17
C GLY A 325 -10.33 -19.27 4.63
N THR A 326 -9.58 -20.12 5.34
CA THR A 326 -9.86 -20.49 6.73
C THR A 326 -9.94 -19.28 7.68
N LEU A 327 -9.12 -18.27 7.45
CA LEU A 327 -9.03 -17.07 8.30
C LEU A 327 -9.66 -15.82 7.64
N SER A 328 -10.26 -15.96 6.46
CA SER A 328 -10.99 -14.88 5.82
C SER A 328 -12.15 -14.43 6.69
N GLY A 329 -12.25 -13.14 6.98
CA GLY A 329 -13.29 -12.61 7.86
C GLY A 329 -13.09 -12.92 9.35
N ASN A 330 -11.87 -13.23 9.79
CA ASN A 330 -11.62 -13.53 11.20
C ASN A 330 -12.02 -12.36 12.12
N PRO A 331 -12.47 -12.66 13.38
CA PRO A 331 -13.03 -11.65 14.28
C PRO A 331 -12.11 -10.48 14.59
N ILE A 332 -10.79 -10.71 14.61
CA ILE A 332 -9.82 -9.68 14.98
C ILE A 332 -9.63 -8.70 13.82
N ALA A 333 -9.40 -9.23 12.61
CA ALA A 333 -9.17 -8.40 11.43
C ALA A 333 -10.43 -7.61 11.03
N THR A 334 -11.62 -8.23 11.13
CA THR A 334 -12.89 -7.54 10.85
C THR A 334 -13.21 -6.47 11.88
N ALA A 335 -12.93 -6.70 13.18
CA ALA A 335 -13.09 -5.68 14.20
C ALA A 335 -12.14 -4.48 13.99
N ALA A 336 -10.88 -4.74 13.66
CA ALA A 336 -9.90 -3.71 13.36
C ALA A 336 -10.31 -2.90 12.12
N GLY A 337 -10.67 -3.60 11.03
CA GLY A 337 -11.10 -2.97 9.79
C GLY A 337 -12.34 -2.09 9.98
N LEU A 338 -13.37 -2.63 10.62
CA LEU A 338 -14.61 -1.89 10.88
C LEU A 338 -14.38 -0.64 11.75
N ALA A 339 -13.58 -0.77 12.82
CA ALA A 339 -13.22 0.38 13.66
C ALA A 339 -12.42 1.44 12.89
N THR A 340 -11.50 1.00 12.02
CA THR A 340 -10.72 1.90 11.17
C THR A 340 -11.60 2.63 10.18
N LEU A 341 -12.42 1.93 9.40
CA LEU A 341 -13.28 2.55 8.40
C LEU A 341 -14.25 3.55 9.05
N ARG A 342 -14.88 3.21 10.18
CA ARG A 342 -15.79 4.10 10.90
C ARG A 342 -15.12 5.36 11.45
N ALA A 343 -13.83 5.31 11.76
CA ALA A 343 -13.05 6.47 12.17
C ALA A 343 -12.54 7.32 10.99
N CYS A 344 -12.64 6.82 9.75
CA CYS A 344 -12.30 7.57 8.54
C CYS A 344 -13.46 8.48 8.14
N ASP A 345 -13.49 9.69 8.71
CA ASP A 345 -14.44 10.76 8.44
C ASP A 345 -13.83 11.88 7.56
N ASP A 346 -14.64 12.87 7.21
CA ASP A 346 -14.21 13.97 6.34
C ASP A 346 -13.10 14.82 6.97
N ALA A 347 -13.10 14.95 8.30
CA ALA A 347 -12.05 15.68 9.03
C ALA A 347 -10.70 14.98 8.92
N LEU A 348 -10.67 13.65 8.98
CA LEU A 348 -9.48 12.86 8.74
C LEU A 348 -8.93 13.13 7.34
N TYR A 349 -9.76 13.03 6.29
CA TYR A 349 -9.28 13.23 4.91
C TYR A 349 -8.79 14.67 4.67
N ALA A 350 -9.44 15.67 5.25
CA ALA A 350 -8.98 17.05 5.22
C ALA A 350 -7.58 17.18 5.87
N ARG A 351 -7.40 16.60 7.07
CA ARG A 351 -6.10 16.63 7.77
C ARG A 351 -5.01 15.90 6.97
N LEU A 352 -5.33 14.75 6.36
CA LEU A 352 -4.37 14.04 5.50
C LEU A 352 -3.92 14.90 4.32
N GLY A 353 -4.84 15.62 3.69
CA GLY A 353 -4.53 16.56 2.60
C GLY A 353 -3.62 17.70 3.06
N GLU A 354 -3.93 18.35 4.18
CA GLU A 354 -3.11 19.42 4.76
C GLU A 354 -1.68 18.96 5.05
N VAL A 355 -1.53 17.84 5.77
CA VAL A 355 -0.23 17.30 6.18
C VAL A 355 0.59 16.87 4.98
N SER A 356 -0.01 16.16 4.04
CA SER A 356 0.70 15.68 2.85
C SER A 356 1.17 16.86 1.97
N SER A 357 0.32 17.87 1.77
CA SER A 357 0.69 19.08 1.03
C SER A 357 1.85 19.82 1.70
N ALA A 358 1.77 20.05 3.02
CA ALA A 358 2.82 20.75 3.76
C ALA A 358 4.19 20.05 3.63
N ILE A 359 4.22 18.72 3.74
CA ILE A 359 5.46 17.93 3.63
C ILE A 359 5.99 17.95 2.19
N ALA A 360 5.14 17.73 1.20
CA ALA A 360 5.56 17.65 -0.19
C ALA A 360 6.02 18.98 -0.75
N ASP A 361 5.34 20.10 -0.42
CA ASP A 361 5.74 21.45 -0.81
C ASP A 361 7.09 21.82 -0.20
N ALA A 362 7.29 21.49 1.08
CA ALA A 362 8.57 21.69 1.76
C ALA A 362 9.70 20.82 1.17
N ALA A 363 9.40 19.55 0.82
CA ALA A 363 10.37 18.69 0.16
C ALA A 363 10.76 19.25 -1.22
N SER A 364 9.79 19.69 -2.01
CA SER A 364 10.03 20.30 -3.31
C SER A 364 10.84 21.60 -3.18
N ALA A 365 10.50 22.47 -2.23
CA ALA A 365 11.25 23.69 -1.98
C ALA A 365 12.71 23.42 -1.57
N ALA A 366 12.95 22.44 -0.69
CA ALA A 366 14.28 22.08 -0.23
C ALA A 366 15.14 21.48 -1.35
N LEU A 367 14.58 20.55 -2.15
CA LEU A 367 15.26 19.95 -3.30
C LEU A 367 15.56 21.00 -4.37
N GLY A 368 14.61 21.89 -4.66
CA GLY A 368 14.81 23.01 -5.60
C GLY A 368 15.92 23.95 -5.14
N ALA A 369 15.96 24.32 -3.86
CA ALA A 369 17.02 25.17 -3.29
C ALA A 369 18.41 24.48 -3.33
N ALA A 370 18.46 23.15 -3.28
CA ALA A 370 19.68 22.37 -3.40
C ALA A 370 20.07 22.07 -4.87
N GLY A 371 19.26 22.47 -5.85
CA GLY A 371 19.50 22.20 -7.27
C GLY A 371 19.31 20.74 -7.67
N VAL A 372 18.53 19.97 -6.92
CA VAL A 372 18.24 18.57 -7.22
C VAL A 372 17.03 18.50 -8.15
N PRO A 373 17.17 17.92 -9.35
CA PRO A 373 16.04 17.67 -10.24
C PRO A 373 14.99 16.79 -9.56
N HIS A 374 13.75 17.23 -9.52
CA HIS A 374 12.68 16.47 -8.89
C HIS A 374 11.29 16.80 -9.43
N ARG A 375 10.36 15.88 -9.23
CA ARG A 375 8.94 16.05 -9.53
C ARG A 375 8.09 15.44 -8.41
N VAL A 376 7.11 16.20 -7.90
CA VAL A 376 6.11 15.68 -6.97
C VAL A 376 4.85 15.31 -7.76
N GLN A 377 4.28 14.13 -7.49
CA GLN A 377 3.02 13.67 -8.04
C GLN A 377 2.12 13.12 -6.94
N TRP A 378 0.80 13.16 -7.16
CA TRP A 378 -0.22 12.99 -6.15
C TRP A 378 -1.31 12.01 -6.56
N ALA A 379 -1.87 11.30 -5.57
CA ALA A 379 -3.15 10.60 -5.63
C ALA A 379 -3.86 10.78 -4.28
N GLY A 380 -4.78 11.74 -4.19
CA GLY A 380 -5.36 12.16 -2.92
C GLY A 380 -4.28 12.64 -1.94
N SER A 381 -4.19 12.01 -0.75
CA SER A 381 -3.14 12.29 0.25
C SER A 381 -1.87 11.45 0.09
N MET A 382 -1.81 10.56 -0.90
CA MET A 382 -0.59 9.84 -1.27
C MET A 382 0.23 10.70 -2.23
N PHE A 383 1.55 10.70 -2.09
CA PHE A 383 2.43 11.40 -3.01
C PHE A 383 3.77 10.68 -3.15
N SER A 384 4.48 10.99 -4.23
CA SER A 384 5.86 10.57 -4.44
C SER A 384 6.72 11.75 -4.87
N VAL A 385 7.98 11.73 -4.45
CA VAL A 385 9.01 12.65 -4.92
C VAL A 385 9.92 11.87 -5.86
N PHE A 386 9.75 12.08 -7.16
CA PHE A 386 10.61 11.50 -8.19
C PHE A 386 11.88 12.35 -8.33
N PHE A 387 13.04 11.72 -8.32
CA PHE A 387 14.34 12.40 -8.48
C PHE A 387 14.70 12.52 -9.97
N ARG A 388 13.86 13.24 -10.71
CA ARG A 388 14.04 13.55 -12.15
C ARG A 388 13.26 14.79 -12.53
N GLU A 389 13.61 15.40 -13.67
CA GLU A 389 12.81 16.46 -14.28
C GLU A 389 11.65 15.88 -15.10
N GLY A 390 10.60 16.68 -15.25
CA GLY A 390 9.43 16.32 -16.07
C GLY A 390 8.41 15.43 -15.39
N ALA A 391 7.28 15.27 -16.01
CA ALA A 391 6.19 14.41 -15.54
C ALA A 391 6.56 12.93 -15.71
N VAL A 392 6.12 12.12 -14.75
CA VAL A 392 6.20 10.66 -14.81
C VAL A 392 4.80 10.15 -15.17
N ARG A 393 4.67 9.52 -16.34
CA ARG A 393 3.40 9.00 -16.85
C ARG A 393 3.41 7.50 -17.03
N THR A 394 4.59 6.92 -17.19
CA THR A 394 4.81 5.50 -17.46
C THR A 394 5.83 4.91 -16.48
N TYR A 395 5.94 3.58 -16.48
CA TYR A 395 6.98 2.90 -15.70
C TYR A 395 8.40 3.21 -16.20
N ASP A 396 8.56 3.39 -17.51
CA ASP A 396 9.86 3.76 -18.09
C ASP A 396 10.29 5.16 -17.62
N ASP A 397 9.36 6.13 -17.58
CA ASP A 397 9.63 7.43 -16.97
C ASP A 397 10.09 7.30 -15.50
N ALA A 398 9.39 6.48 -14.72
CA ALA A 398 9.73 6.28 -13.31
C ALA A 398 11.14 5.69 -13.14
N ARG A 399 11.57 4.82 -14.05
CA ARG A 399 12.92 4.19 -14.01
C ARG A 399 14.07 5.13 -14.30
N GLU A 400 13.82 6.28 -14.93
CA GLU A 400 14.85 7.26 -15.26
C GLU A 400 15.26 8.17 -14.09
N GLN A 401 14.66 8.01 -12.91
CA GLN A 401 15.00 8.82 -11.73
C GLN A 401 16.39 8.46 -11.16
N ASP A 402 17.04 9.43 -10.52
CA ASP A 402 18.33 9.24 -9.83
C ASP A 402 18.12 8.52 -8.50
N ALA A 403 18.14 7.18 -8.53
CA ALA A 403 18.00 6.35 -7.34
C ALA A 403 19.16 6.53 -6.34
N ALA A 404 20.36 6.95 -6.81
CA ALA A 404 21.49 7.21 -5.92
C ALA A 404 21.30 8.50 -5.12
N ALA A 405 20.78 9.55 -5.74
CA ALA A 405 20.39 10.78 -5.04
C ALA A 405 19.28 10.50 -4.01
N PHE A 406 18.27 9.70 -4.39
CA PHE A 406 17.26 9.27 -3.43
C PHE A 406 17.87 8.49 -2.25
N GLY A 407 18.82 7.58 -2.49
CA GLY A 407 19.48 6.83 -1.42
C GLY A 407 20.18 7.75 -0.40
N ARG A 408 20.89 8.79 -0.87
CA ARG A 408 21.51 9.78 0.02
C ARG A 408 20.48 10.60 0.79
N PHE A 409 19.43 11.03 0.11
CA PHE A 409 18.27 11.70 0.73
C PHE A 409 17.64 10.85 1.82
N PHE A 410 17.34 9.58 1.52
CA PHE A 410 16.75 8.63 2.44
C PHE A 410 17.57 8.49 3.74
N HIS A 411 18.88 8.29 3.62
CA HIS A 411 19.74 8.13 4.81
C HIS A 411 19.82 9.41 5.64
N ALA A 412 19.90 10.58 5.00
CA ALA A 412 19.89 11.85 5.73
C ALA A 412 18.55 12.10 6.47
N MET A 413 17.41 11.72 5.87
CA MET A 413 16.11 11.76 6.56
C MET A 413 16.04 10.76 7.72
N LEU A 414 16.52 9.54 7.51
CA LEU A 414 16.57 8.50 8.55
C LEU A 414 17.43 8.94 9.72
N ASP A 415 18.58 9.58 9.45
CA ASP A 415 19.49 10.12 10.46
C ASP A 415 18.86 11.27 11.26
N ALA A 416 18.02 12.06 10.62
CA ALA A 416 17.25 13.13 11.27
C ALA A 416 15.99 12.60 12.00
N GLY A 417 15.74 11.29 11.99
CA GLY A 417 14.61 10.67 12.68
C GLY A 417 13.31 10.74 11.89
N VAL A 418 13.38 10.65 10.56
CA VAL A 418 12.23 10.51 9.66
C VAL A 418 12.39 9.23 8.84
N TYR A 419 11.41 8.33 8.93
CA TYR A 419 11.44 7.04 8.26
C TYR A 419 10.65 7.10 6.95
N LEU A 420 11.38 7.17 5.83
CA LEU A 420 10.83 7.13 4.48
C LEU A 420 10.72 5.68 3.98
N PRO A 421 9.89 5.43 2.93
CA PRO A 421 9.97 4.19 2.19
C PRO A 421 11.39 3.98 1.62
N PRO A 422 12.00 2.78 1.79
CA PRO A 422 13.39 2.54 1.38
C PRO A 422 13.53 2.20 -0.11
N SER A 423 12.82 2.91 -0.96
CA SER A 423 12.90 2.82 -2.41
C SER A 423 12.34 4.08 -3.06
N ALA A 424 12.99 4.55 -4.13
CA ALA A 424 12.55 5.69 -4.93
C ALA A 424 11.23 5.43 -5.69
N PHE A 425 10.81 4.16 -5.81
CA PHE A 425 9.57 3.75 -6.49
C PHE A 425 8.36 3.65 -5.57
N GLU A 426 8.45 4.16 -4.35
CA GLU A 426 7.40 4.02 -3.35
C GLU A 426 6.62 5.30 -3.14
N SER A 427 5.39 5.13 -2.68
CA SER A 427 4.53 6.22 -2.23
C SER A 427 4.86 6.62 -0.81
N TRP A 428 4.83 7.91 -0.50
CA TRP A 428 4.89 8.43 0.87
C TRP A 428 3.49 8.53 1.42
N PHE A 429 3.36 8.14 2.69
CA PHE A 429 2.07 8.11 3.37
C PHE A 429 2.11 8.95 4.65
N VAL A 430 1.02 9.65 4.90
CA VAL A 430 0.76 10.33 6.16
C VAL A 430 -0.44 9.70 6.87
N SER A 431 -0.60 9.96 8.15
CA SER A 431 -1.75 9.52 8.95
C SER A 431 -2.42 10.69 9.64
N GLY A 432 -3.66 10.51 10.08
CA GLY A 432 -4.37 11.50 10.88
C GLY A 432 -3.71 11.80 12.23
N ALA A 433 -2.76 10.95 12.65
CA ALA A 433 -1.99 11.16 13.87
C ALA A 433 -0.78 12.07 13.69
N HIS A 434 -0.39 12.45 12.46
CA HIS A 434 0.70 13.40 12.24
C HIS A 434 0.29 14.78 12.76
N ASP A 435 0.67 15.06 14.00
CA ASP A 435 0.50 16.35 14.64
C ASP A 435 1.51 17.40 14.13
N ASP A 436 1.38 18.62 14.59
CA ASP A 436 2.26 19.71 14.14
C ASP A 436 3.72 19.45 14.53
N ALA A 437 3.99 18.81 15.67
CA ALA A 437 5.34 18.47 16.10
C ALA A 437 5.99 17.41 15.18
N ALA A 438 5.22 16.41 14.74
CA ALA A 438 5.69 15.43 13.77
C ALA A 438 5.98 16.08 12.40
N VAL A 439 5.08 16.95 11.95
CA VAL A 439 5.25 17.71 10.69
C VAL A 439 6.48 18.59 10.78
N GLU A 440 6.64 19.41 11.82
CA GLU A 440 7.81 20.27 12.03
C GLU A 440 9.13 19.49 12.01
N ARG A 441 9.16 18.30 12.62
CA ARG A 441 10.35 17.42 12.60
C ARG A 441 10.70 16.97 11.17
N VAL A 442 9.70 16.62 10.35
CA VAL A 442 9.91 16.29 8.94
C VAL A 442 10.45 17.50 8.19
N LEU A 443 9.79 18.66 8.32
CA LEU A 443 10.19 19.89 7.63
C LEU A 443 11.63 20.33 8.00
N ALA A 444 12.02 20.18 9.25
CA ALA A 444 13.38 20.52 9.72
C ALA A 444 14.45 19.59 9.13
N ALA A 445 14.13 18.34 8.81
CA ALA A 445 15.06 17.38 8.21
C ALA A 445 15.31 17.64 6.70
N LEU A 446 14.31 18.12 5.97
CA LEU A 446 14.34 18.23 4.51
C LEU A 446 15.52 19.04 3.94
N PRO A 447 15.91 20.22 4.45
CA PRO A 447 17.04 20.98 3.88
C PRO A 447 18.38 20.22 3.98
N GLY A 448 18.60 19.47 5.06
CA GLY A 448 19.79 18.61 5.22
C GLY A 448 19.80 17.45 4.23
N ALA A 449 18.67 16.79 4.09
CA ALA A 449 18.51 15.68 3.18
C ALA A 449 18.62 16.10 1.71
N ALA A 450 18.07 17.26 1.34
CA ALA A 450 18.21 17.82 -0.02
C ALA A 450 19.67 18.13 -0.38
N ARG A 451 20.46 18.67 0.56
CA ARG A 451 21.91 18.87 0.34
C ARG A 451 22.65 17.54 0.16
N ALA A 452 22.35 16.54 0.97
CA ALA A 452 22.92 15.20 0.81
C ALA A 452 22.57 14.58 -0.55
N ALA A 453 21.35 14.77 -1.03
CA ALA A 453 20.95 14.32 -2.36
C ALA A 453 21.76 15.00 -3.49
N ALA A 454 22.11 16.28 -3.33
CA ALA A 454 22.87 17.07 -4.32
C ALA A 454 24.35 16.68 -4.39
N GLU A 455 24.90 16.01 -3.39
CA GLU A 455 26.29 15.55 -3.39
C GLU A 455 26.50 14.54 -4.53
N ARG A 456 27.49 14.81 -5.39
CA ARG A 456 27.90 13.85 -6.42
C ARG A 456 28.85 12.85 -5.78
N GLY A 457 28.50 11.58 -5.83
CA GLY A 457 29.33 10.49 -5.34
C GLY A 457 30.60 10.28 -6.18
#